data_81ddf607e6f68e1cf96d7d63c5d2e87b
#
_entry.id   81ddf607e6f68e1cf96d7d63c5d2e87b
#
_cell.length_a   1.000
_cell.length_b   1.000
_cell.length_c   1.000
_cell.angle_alpha   90.00
_cell.angle_beta   90.00
_cell.angle_gamma   90.00
#
_symmetry.space_group_name_H-M   'P 1'
#
loop_
_entity.id
_entity.type
_entity.pdbx_description
1 polymer ?
#
loop_
_entity_poly.entity_id
_entity_poly.type
_entity_poly.pdbx_seq_one_letter_code
_entity_poly.pdbx_strand_id
1 'polypeptide(L)'
;MFRTLKALIGVIVMTSVGLFGVAAQADKIKVAGIYTQPIQQKWDAALHKALVAAQAAGEIDYVFSEKVANTDYVRVMREYAESGVALVVGEAFGIDPEARQVADDYPNVAWLMGSPAKPHGKNFSVFDNYIHEPCYLMGIIAGTMTKTNKIGMVGGYPIGEVNRLFHAFMDGARSVNPKVEFKVSFIGSWYDPPKAKEFAYAQVEAGVDVLYAERAGVVDAAREKGIIAFGNVNDMNKEENGTDVVVTSALWHMESAINHAISLVKAGQFKAEEYHNWTMMAKGGASLAPYYEFENKIPASAKAKVEEVAKSIMAGSFTVNINDDQPKSTF
;
A
#
# COMPACT_ATOMS: atom_id res chain seq x y z
N MET A 1 -37.03 65.13 61.28
CA MET A 1 -36.37 63.99 61.96
C MET A 1 -36.17 62.91 60.93
N PHE A 2 -35.08 62.97 60.15
CA PHE A 2 -34.81 62.09 59.03
C PHE A 2 -33.59 61.19 59.35
N ARG A 3 -33.79 59.87 59.40
CA ARG A 3 -32.73 58.90 59.56
C ARG A 3 -32.34 58.36 58.12
N THR A 4 -31.13 58.64 57.75
CA THR A 4 -30.49 58.18 56.56
C THR A 4 -30.00 56.73 56.72
N LEU A 5 -30.47 55.83 55.86
CA LEU A 5 -30.04 54.44 55.75
C LEU A 5 -28.91 54.41 54.73
N LYS A 6 -27.70 53.99 55.14
CA LYS A 6 -26.58 53.73 54.23
C LYS A 6 -26.64 52.28 53.76
N ALA A 7 -26.84 52.09 52.47
CA ALA A 7 -26.72 50.77 51.84
C ALA A 7 -25.23 50.48 51.54
N LEU A 8 -24.76 49.34 52.01
CA LEU A 8 -23.44 48.82 51.73
C LEU A 8 -23.53 47.94 50.51
N ILE A 9 -22.92 48.33 49.38
CA ILE A 9 -22.79 47.49 48.17
C ILE A 9 -21.53 46.65 48.30
N GLY A 10 -21.72 45.35 48.52
CA GLY A 10 -20.61 44.41 48.48
C GLY A 10 -20.34 43.96 47.02
N VAL A 11 -19.14 44.28 46.54
CA VAL A 11 -18.65 43.82 45.25
C VAL A 11 -18.10 42.39 45.42
N ILE A 12 -18.80 41.41 44.88
CA ILE A 12 -18.30 40.04 44.77
C ILE A 12 -17.42 39.98 43.52
N VAL A 13 -16.10 39.90 43.67
CA VAL A 13 -15.16 39.59 42.63
C VAL A 13 -15.16 38.05 42.41
N MET A 14 -15.86 37.58 41.38
CA MET A 14 -15.72 36.19 40.92
C MET A 14 -14.40 36.05 40.16
N THR A 15 -13.36 35.50 40.78
CA THR A 15 -12.18 35.00 40.07
C THR A 15 -12.51 33.70 39.37
N SER A 16 -12.75 33.76 38.04
CA SER A 16 -12.81 32.57 37.19
C SER A 16 -11.41 32.01 37.03
N VAL A 17 -11.11 30.94 37.75
CA VAL A 17 -9.91 30.12 37.51
C VAL A 17 -10.18 29.34 36.22
N GLY A 18 -9.63 29.82 35.10
CA GLY A 18 -9.62 29.09 33.84
C GLY A 18 -8.73 27.87 34.03
N LEU A 19 -9.35 26.67 34.10
CA LEU A 19 -8.65 25.42 33.91
C LEU A 19 -8.21 25.37 32.41
N PHE A 20 -7.01 25.83 32.13
CA PHE A 20 -6.31 25.43 30.93
C PHE A 20 -5.98 23.96 31.10
N GLY A 21 -6.82 23.08 30.52
CA GLY A 21 -6.49 21.70 30.34
C GLY A 21 -5.25 21.63 29.45
N VAL A 22 -4.10 21.36 30.05
CA VAL A 22 -2.91 20.91 29.35
C VAL A 22 -3.35 19.59 28.72
N ALA A 23 -3.64 19.59 27.42
CA ALA A 23 -3.78 18.36 26.68
C ALA A 23 -2.47 17.58 26.91
N ALA A 24 -2.55 16.48 27.64
CA ALA A 24 -1.42 15.58 27.82
C ALA A 24 -1.02 15.16 26.40
N GLN A 25 0.10 15.66 25.91
CA GLN A 25 0.69 15.21 24.67
C GLN A 25 1.00 13.74 24.91
N ALA A 26 0.26 12.84 24.25
CA ALA A 26 0.50 11.41 24.37
C ALA A 26 1.97 11.17 24.01
N ASP A 27 2.69 10.47 24.89
CA ASP A 27 4.12 10.22 24.69
C ASP A 27 4.33 9.55 23.34
N LYS A 28 5.24 10.11 22.55
CA LYS A 28 5.64 9.54 21.28
C LYS A 28 6.34 8.21 21.53
N ILE A 29 5.98 7.21 20.76
CA ILE A 29 6.73 5.94 20.75
C ILE A 29 7.82 5.99 19.70
N LYS A 30 8.93 5.32 19.93
CA LYS A 30 10.00 5.18 18.95
C LYS A 30 9.67 4.00 18.02
N VAL A 31 9.70 4.27 16.70
CA VAL A 31 9.36 3.29 15.66
C VAL A 31 10.52 3.18 14.67
N ALA A 32 10.87 1.97 14.26
CA ALA A 32 11.88 1.74 13.24
C ALA A 32 11.28 1.16 11.96
N GLY A 33 11.81 1.59 10.80
CA GLY A 33 11.58 0.97 9.49
C GLY A 33 12.81 0.19 9.05
N ILE A 34 12.64 -1.02 8.51
CA ILE A 34 13.75 -1.81 7.93
C ILE A 34 13.36 -2.23 6.52
N TYR A 35 14.12 -1.77 5.52
CA TYR A 35 13.84 -1.94 4.10
C TYR A 35 14.99 -2.65 3.40
N THR A 36 14.68 -3.68 2.61
CA THR A 36 15.71 -4.40 1.83
C THR A 36 16.11 -3.63 0.58
N GLN A 37 15.22 -2.78 0.06
CA GLN A 37 15.46 -1.97 -1.12
C GLN A 37 15.64 -0.47 -0.75
N PRO A 38 16.05 0.37 -1.70
CA PRO A 38 15.98 1.82 -1.52
C PRO A 38 14.54 2.27 -1.29
N ILE A 39 14.34 3.29 -0.45
CA ILE A 39 13.02 3.89 -0.18
C ILE A 39 12.35 4.51 -1.42
N GLN A 40 13.03 4.58 -2.57
CA GLN A 40 12.45 4.93 -3.87
C GLN A 40 11.75 3.75 -4.54
N GLN A 41 12.02 2.51 -4.10
CA GLN A 41 11.28 1.34 -4.55
C GLN A 41 9.86 1.41 -3.98
N LYS A 42 8.84 1.19 -4.81
CA LYS A 42 7.44 1.53 -4.52
C LYS A 42 6.87 0.85 -3.29
N TRP A 43 7.21 -0.41 -3.07
CA TRP A 43 6.72 -1.19 -1.93
C TRP A 43 7.26 -0.61 -0.62
N ASP A 44 8.58 -0.42 -0.52
CA ASP A 44 9.23 0.20 0.63
C ASP A 44 8.80 1.67 0.81
N ALA A 45 8.62 2.38 -0.31
CA ALA A 45 8.12 3.76 -0.30
C ALA A 45 6.74 3.88 0.37
N ALA A 46 5.84 2.92 0.18
CA ALA A 46 4.50 2.97 0.79
C ALA A 46 4.59 2.91 2.32
N LEU A 47 5.43 2.01 2.86
CA LEU A 47 5.68 1.92 4.31
C LEU A 47 6.36 3.18 4.84
N HIS A 48 7.42 3.62 4.15
CA HIS A 48 8.19 4.79 4.55
C HIS A 48 7.31 6.07 4.58
N LYS A 49 6.52 6.31 3.54
CA LYS A 49 5.58 7.44 3.47
C LYS A 49 4.58 7.44 4.63
N ALA A 50 4.01 6.28 4.96
CA ALA A 50 3.05 6.17 6.07
C ALA A 50 3.71 6.45 7.44
N LEU A 51 4.93 5.99 7.67
CA LEU A 51 5.68 6.26 8.90
C LEU A 51 6.13 7.72 8.99
N VAL A 52 6.55 8.34 7.88
CA VAL A 52 6.84 9.79 7.82
C VAL A 52 5.58 10.61 8.11
N ALA A 53 4.43 10.21 7.59
CA ALA A 53 3.15 10.89 7.88
C ALA A 53 2.79 10.79 9.37
N ALA A 54 2.94 9.62 9.99
CA ALA A 54 2.73 9.44 11.43
C ALA A 54 3.70 10.28 12.28
N GLN A 55 4.97 10.40 11.86
CA GLN A 55 5.93 11.29 12.52
C GLN A 55 5.54 12.76 12.37
N ALA A 56 5.14 13.19 11.18
CA ALA A 56 4.70 14.57 10.93
C ALA A 56 3.44 14.93 11.73
N ALA A 57 2.56 13.94 11.98
CA ALA A 57 1.41 14.09 12.87
C ALA A 57 1.78 14.14 14.37
N GLY A 58 3.05 13.93 14.71
CA GLY A 58 3.53 13.95 16.10
C GLY A 58 3.26 12.67 16.88
N GLU A 59 2.89 11.57 16.20
CA GLU A 59 2.49 10.31 16.83
C GLU A 59 3.69 9.45 17.25
N ILE A 60 4.80 9.54 16.53
CA ILE A 60 5.98 8.69 16.69
C ILE A 60 7.28 9.47 16.53
N ASP A 61 8.38 8.92 17.04
CA ASP A 61 9.74 9.24 16.64
C ASP A 61 10.24 8.13 15.71
N TYR A 62 10.43 8.45 14.43
CA TYR A 62 10.72 7.49 13.38
C TYR A 62 12.19 7.49 12.98
N VAL A 63 12.77 6.30 12.90
CA VAL A 63 14.12 6.03 12.37
C VAL A 63 14.04 4.89 11.37
N PHE A 64 14.99 4.79 10.42
CA PHE A 64 14.97 3.69 9.47
C PHE A 64 16.36 3.32 8.95
N SER A 65 16.44 2.11 8.39
CA SER A 65 17.56 1.60 7.58
C SER A 65 17.03 1.11 6.24
N GLU A 66 17.70 1.48 5.15
CA GLU A 66 17.38 1.02 3.80
C GLU A 66 18.52 0.23 3.18
N LYS A 67 18.25 -0.53 2.12
CA LYS A 67 19.24 -1.39 1.43
C LYS A 67 19.87 -2.41 2.38
N VAL A 68 19.11 -2.89 3.35
CA VAL A 68 19.55 -3.88 4.30
C VAL A 68 19.50 -5.26 3.63
N ALA A 69 20.67 -5.84 3.35
CA ALA A 69 20.72 -7.17 2.77
C ALA A 69 20.13 -8.22 3.74
N ASN A 70 19.55 -9.29 3.21
CA ASN A 70 18.97 -10.36 4.03
C ASN A 70 19.95 -10.93 5.05
N THR A 71 21.24 -11.01 4.71
CA THR A 71 22.33 -11.45 5.59
C THR A 71 22.57 -10.55 6.81
N ASP A 72 22.22 -9.27 6.72
CA ASP A 72 22.37 -8.27 7.77
C ASP A 72 21.05 -7.99 8.51
N TYR A 73 19.93 -8.40 7.96
CA TYR A 73 18.61 -8.00 8.42
C TYR A 73 18.34 -8.37 9.88
N VAL A 74 18.67 -9.60 10.27
CA VAL A 74 18.53 -10.07 11.66
C VAL A 74 19.37 -9.23 12.64
N ARG A 75 20.58 -8.85 12.26
CA ARG A 75 21.42 -7.98 13.07
C ARG A 75 20.76 -6.60 13.26
N VAL A 76 20.25 -6.01 12.19
CA VAL A 76 19.58 -4.70 12.23
C VAL A 76 18.29 -4.77 13.06
N MET A 77 17.53 -5.87 12.98
CA MET A 77 16.35 -6.08 13.83
C MET A 77 16.74 -6.04 15.32
N ARG A 78 17.79 -6.74 15.72
CA ARG A 78 18.29 -6.79 17.11
C ARG A 78 18.79 -5.41 17.56
N GLU A 79 19.54 -4.70 16.75
CA GLU A 79 20.05 -3.35 17.04
C GLU A 79 18.88 -2.37 17.32
N TYR A 80 17.80 -2.43 16.52
CA TYR A 80 16.63 -1.61 16.79
C TYR A 80 15.91 -2.03 18.07
N ALA A 81 15.70 -3.32 18.29
CA ALA A 81 15.09 -3.81 19.52
C ALA A 81 15.84 -3.36 20.79
N GLU A 82 17.18 -3.43 20.75
CA GLU A 82 18.06 -3.00 21.85
C GLU A 82 18.11 -1.48 22.01
N SER A 83 17.83 -0.71 20.95
CA SER A 83 17.76 0.76 21.00
C SER A 83 16.48 1.33 21.64
N GLY A 84 15.58 0.44 22.11
CA GLY A 84 14.34 0.81 22.79
C GLY A 84 13.22 1.27 21.86
N VAL A 85 13.16 0.76 20.61
CA VAL A 85 11.98 0.95 19.76
C VAL A 85 10.81 0.13 20.29
N ALA A 86 9.59 0.69 20.18
CA ALA A 86 8.37 0.00 20.59
C ALA A 86 7.73 -0.80 19.44
N LEU A 87 7.97 -0.38 18.20
CA LEU A 87 7.44 -1.01 16.98
C LEU A 87 8.51 -1.01 15.90
N VAL A 88 8.66 -2.15 15.23
CA VAL A 88 9.44 -2.29 14.00
C VAL A 88 8.49 -2.62 12.85
N VAL A 89 8.60 -1.88 11.74
CA VAL A 89 7.85 -2.10 10.50
C VAL A 89 8.85 -2.43 9.39
N GLY A 90 8.63 -3.51 8.65
CA GLY A 90 9.55 -3.91 7.59
C GLY A 90 9.03 -5.11 6.81
N GLU A 91 9.93 -5.86 6.21
CA GLU A 91 9.62 -7.06 5.45
C GLU A 91 10.42 -8.27 5.94
N ALA A 92 9.83 -9.45 5.81
CA ALA A 92 10.46 -10.70 6.22
C ALA A 92 10.42 -11.80 5.14
N PHE A 93 10.08 -11.46 3.90
CA PHE A 93 9.91 -12.44 2.82
C PHE A 93 11.12 -13.35 2.60
N GLY A 94 12.33 -12.82 2.77
CA GLY A 94 13.57 -13.57 2.58
C GLY A 94 14.19 -14.14 3.86
N ILE A 95 13.64 -13.83 5.05
CA ILE A 95 14.23 -14.17 6.36
C ILE A 95 13.16 -14.49 7.41
N ASP A 96 12.00 -14.95 7.00
CA ASP A 96 10.84 -15.11 7.89
C ASP A 96 11.11 -15.99 9.12
N PRO A 97 11.76 -17.16 9.02
CA PRO A 97 12.08 -17.97 10.20
C PRO A 97 12.99 -17.26 11.22
N GLU A 98 14.02 -16.58 10.72
CA GLU A 98 14.98 -15.84 11.54
C GLU A 98 14.36 -14.60 12.18
N ALA A 99 13.49 -13.89 11.43
CA ALA A 99 12.77 -12.74 11.95
C ALA A 99 11.84 -13.11 13.11
N ARG A 100 11.17 -14.28 13.04
CA ARG A 100 10.33 -14.82 14.12
C ARG A 100 11.13 -15.16 15.35
N GLN A 101 12.33 -15.74 15.19
CA GLN A 101 13.21 -16.00 16.30
C GLN A 101 13.64 -14.70 17.01
N VAL A 102 13.90 -13.63 16.26
CA VAL A 102 14.18 -12.32 16.86
C VAL A 102 12.96 -11.80 17.64
N ALA A 103 11.74 -11.96 17.12
CA ALA A 103 10.55 -11.54 17.82
C ALA A 103 10.33 -12.30 19.15
N ASP A 104 10.66 -13.59 19.19
CA ASP A 104 10.64 -14.39 20.43
C ASP A 104 11.68 -13.91 21.45
N ASP A 105 12.88 -13.51 20.99
CA ASP A 105 13.95 -12.99 21.84
C ASP A 105 13.62 -11.58 22.41
N TYR A 106 12.76 -10.81 21.73
CA TYR A 106 12.36 -9.45 22.13
C TYR A 106 10.83 -9.30 22.29
N PRO A 107 10.22 -9.96 23.27
CA PRO A 107 8.76 -10.06 23.43
C PRO A 107 8.06 -8.73 23.74
N ASN A 108 8.80 -7.69 24.11
CA ASN A 108 8.28 -6.36 24.41
C ASN A 108 8.30 -5.41 23.20
N VAL A 109 8.87 -5.83 22.07
CA VAL A 109 8.88 -5.08 20.81
C VAL A 109 7.74 -5.61 19.94
N ALA A 110 6.94 -4.72 19.39
CA ALA A 110 5.94 -5.05 18.39
C ALA A 110 6.59 -5.14 17.01
N TRP A 111 6.25 -6.17 16.25
CA TRP A 111 6.76 -6.40 14.89
C TRP A 111 5.59 -6.42 13.91
N LEU A 112 5.59 -5.53 12.93
CA LEU A 112 4.62 -5.52 11.82
C LEU A 112 5.41 -5.76 10.53
N MET A 113 5.41 -6.99 10.04
CA MET A 113 6.33 -7.46 9.01
C MET A 113 5.59 -7.95 7.77
N GLY A 114 6.05 -7.52 6.59
CA GLY A 114 5.63 -8.08 5.32
C GLY A 114 6.01 -9.56 5.23
N SER A 115 5.02 -10.44 5.15
CA SER A 115 5.23 -11.89 5.12
C SER A 115 3.98 -12.61 4.59
N PRO A 116 4.13 -13.67 3.77
CA PRO A 116 3.02 -14.50 3.33
C PRO A 116 2.58 -15.52 4.39
N ALA A 117 3.32 -15.64 5.49
CA ALA A 117 3.04 -16.60 6.56
C ALA A 117 2.05 -16.03 7.58
N LYS A 118 1.59 -16.88 8.51
CA LYS A 118 0.66 -16.47 9.58
C LYS A 118 1.39 -15.65 10.67
N PRO A 119 0.68 -14.86 11.48
CA PRO A 119 1.24 -14.21 12.65
C PRO A 119 1.96 -15.20 13.58
N HIS A 120 2.92 -14.71 14.37
CA HIS A 120 3.72 -15.57 15.25
C HIS A 120 3.80 -15.03 16.68
N GLY A 121 3.76 -15.94 17.64
CA GLY A 121 3.92 -15.61 19.07
C GLY A 121 2.87 -14.61 19.55
N LYS A 122 3.31 -13.59 20.30
CA LYS A 122 2.43 -12.56 20.86
C LYS A 122 2.58 -11.19 20.19
N ASN A 123 3.67 -10.98 19.47
CA ASN A 123 4.15 -9.65 19.05
C ASN A 123 4.58 -9.55 17.58
N PHE A 124 4.47 -10.63 16.79
CA PHE A 124 4.82 -10.63 15.36
C PHE A 124 3.56 -10.69 14.49
N SER A 125 3.09 -9.52 14.07
CA SER A 125 2.01 -9.35 13.11
C SER A 125 2.54 -9.39 11.69
N VAL A 126 1.69 -9.82 10.77
CA VAL A 126 2.03 -9.91 9.35
C VAL A 126 1.08 -9.09 8.49
N PHE A 127 1.59 -8.57 7.40
CA PHE A 127 0.81 -7.96 6.33
C PHE A 127 1.37 -8.39 4.97
N ASP A 128 0.61 -8.16 3.94
CA ASP A 128 1.06 -8.30 2.56
C ASP A 128 0.26 -7.33 1.67
N ASN A 129 0.64 -7.19 0.42
CA ASN A 129 0.00 -6.31 -0.52
C ASN A 129 -1.25 -6.97 -1.11
N TYR A 130 -2.43 -6.55 -0.65
CA TYR A 130 -3.74 -7.04 -1.14
C TYR A 130 -4.47 -5.97 -1.96
N ILE A 131 -3.76 -5.31 -2.90
CA ILE A 131 -4.38 -4.37 -3.84
C ILE A 131 -5.00 -5.04 -5.08
N HIS A 132 -5.31 -6.34 -4.98
CA HIS A 132 -5.97 -7.10 -6.05
C HIS A 132 -7.36 -6.55 -6.40
N GLU A 133 -8.06 -5.93 -5.44
CA GLU A 133 -9.37 -5.32 -5.70
C GLU A 133 -9.30 -4.16 -6.71
N PRO A 134 -8.48 -3.12 -6.53
CA PRO A 134 -8.31 -2.11 -7.58
C PRO A 134 -7.65 -2.67 -8.84
N CYS A 135 -6.84 -3.74 -8.78
CA CYS A 135 -6.35 -4.41 -9.99
C CYS A 135 -7.48 -5.01 -10.82
N TYR A 136 -8.48 -5.62 -10.19
CA TYR A 136 -9.68 -6.09 -10.88
C TYR A 136 -10.42 -4.93 -11.58
N LEU A 137 -10.58 -3.81 -10.88
CA LEU A 137 -11.22 -2.62 -11.45
C LEU A 137 -10.45 -2.05 -12.65
N MET A 138 -9.10 -2.01 -12.56
CA MET A 138 -8.25 -1.66 -13.72
C MET A 138 -8.43 -2.62 -14.89
N GLY A 139 -8.55 -3.91 -14.59
CA GLY A 139 -8.82 -4.94 -15.59
C GLY A 139 -10.10 -4.67 -16.39
N ILE A 140 -11.19 -4.23 -15.75
CA ILE A 140 -12.43 -3.83 -16.43
C ILE A 140 -12.16 -2.73 -17.45
N ILE A 141 -11.39 -1.71 -17.07
CA ILE A 141 -11.05 -0.62 -17.98
C ILE A 141 -10.18 -1.12 -19.12
N ALA A 142 -9.13 -1.90 -18.82
CA ALA A 142 -8.19 -2.44 -19.79
C ALA A 142 -8.88 -3.34 -20.83
N GLY A 143 -9.75 -4.25 -20.37
CA GLY A 143 -10.52 -5.14 -21.26
C GLY A 143 -11.47 -4.39 -22.18
N THR A 144 -11.98 -3.23 -21.74
CA THR A 144 -12.82 -2.35 -22.58
C THR A 144 -12.01 -1.51 -23.55
N MET A 145 -10.78 -1.08 -23.18
CA MET A 145 -9.97 -0.14 -23.98
C MET A 145 -9.04 -0.83 -24.98
N THR A 146 -8.67 -2.10 -24.78
CA THR A 146 -7.82 -2.83 -25.72
C THR A 146 -8.49 -2.92 -27.10
N LYS A 147 -7.70 -2.71 -28.15
CA LYS A 147 -8.12 -2.79 -29.56
C LYS A 147 -7.70 -4.13 -30.20
N THR A 148 -6.59 -4.70 -29.72
CA THR A 148 -6.04 -5.96 -30.22
C THR A 148 -6.55 -7.17 -29.46
N ASN A 149 -7.24 -6.97 -28.34
CA ASN A 149 -7.57 -7.98 -27.31
C ASN A 149 -6.32 -8.65 -26.68
N LYS A 150 -5.16 -8.01 -26.76
CA LYS A 150 -3.90 -8.50 -26.20
C LYS A 150 -3.36 -7.55 -25.15
N ILE A 151 -3.24 -8.04 -23.93
CA ILE A 151 -2.76 -7.30 -22.77
C ILE A 151 -1.44 -7.92 -22.29
N GLY A 152 -0.44 -7.07 -22.05
CA GLY A 152 0.85 -7.45 -21.51
C GLY A 152 0.96 -7.16 -20.02
N MET A 153 1.68 -8.01 -19.31
CA MET A 153 1.90 -7.89 -17.86
C MET A 153 3.36 -8.19 -17.56
N VAL A 154 4.05 -7.25 -16.92
CA VAL A 154 5.48 -7.39 -16.58
C VAL A 154 5.64 -7.27 -15.08
N GLY A 155 6.01 -8.39 -14.43
CA GLY A 155 6.20 -8.51 -12.98
C GLY A 155 7.63 -8.77 -12.56
N GLY A 156 7.88 -8.65 -11.26
CA GLY A 156 9.21 -8.90 -10.66
C GLY A 156 9.51 -10.39 -10.58
N TYR A 157 8.84 -11.07 -9.68
CA TYR A 157 8.93 -12.52 -9.44
C TYR A 157 7.54 -13.15 -9.39
N PRO A 158 7.39 -14.44 -9.74
CA PRO A 158 6.11 -15.14 -9.68
C PRO A 158 5.79 -15.62 -8.26
N ILE A 159 5.66 -14.70 -7.32
CA ILE A 159 5.26 -14.98 -5.93
C ILE A 159 3.78 -14.62 -5.72
N GLY A 160 3.16 -15.16 -4.67
CA GLY A 160 1.73 -14.99 -4.38
C GLY A 160 1.28 -13.53 -4.42
N GLU A 161 2.08 -12.62 -3.84
CA GLU A 161 1.80 -11.17 -3.87
C GLU A 161 1.56 -10.64 -5.29
N VAL A 162 2.48 -10.92 -6.22
CA VAL A 162 2.39 -10.44 -7.61
C VAL A 162 1.34 -11.22 -8.40
N ASN A 163 1.26 -12.55 -8.16
CA ASN A 163 0.37 -13.42 -8.89
C ASN A 163 -1.11 -13.06 -8.70
N ARG A 164 -1.52 -12.75 -7.44
CA ARG A 164 -2.92 -12.35 -7.15
C ARG A 164 -3.32 -11.05 -7.85
N LEU A 165 -2.39 -10.11 -8.01
CA LEU A 165 -2.66 -8.85 -8.71
C LEU A 165 -2.90 -9.11 -10.20
N PHE A 166 -2.07 -9.97 -10.80
CA PHE A 166 -2.19 -10.34 -12.20
C PHE A 166 -3.49 -11.09 -12.46
N HIS A 167 -3.83 -12.09 -11.64
CA HIS A 167 -5.10 -12.80 -11.77
C HIS A 167 -6.30 -11.89 -11.63
N ALA A 168 -6.33 -11.00 -10.64
CA ALA A 168 -7.42 -10.06 -10.45
C ALA A 168 -7.59 -9.13 -11.66
N PHE A 169 -6.49 -8.60 -12.21
CA PHE A 169 -6.52 -7.78 -13.42
C PHE A 169 -7.04 -8.58 -14.63
N MET A 170 -6.59 -9.82 -14.83
CA MET A 170 -7.07 -10.71 -15.90
C MET A 170 -8.56 -10.98 -15.76
N ASP A 171 -9.04 -11.28 -14.55
CA ASP A 171 -10.44 -11.58 -14.29
C ASP A 171 -11.32 -10.35 -14.51
N GLY A 172 -10.86 -9.18 -14.09
CA GLY A 172 -11.52 -7.92 -14.40
C GLY A 172 -11.65 -7.67 -15.91
N ALA A 173 -10.58 -7.90 -16.67
CA ALA A 173 -10.59 -7.74 -18.12
C ALA A 173 -11.52 -8.73 -18.81
N ARG A 174 -11.48 -10.00 -18.41
CA ARG A 174 -12.35 -11.06 -18.95
C ARG A 174 -13.82 -10.83 -18.63
N SER A 175 -14.14 -10.18 -17.51
CA SER A 175 -15.53 -9.91 -17.11
C SER A 175 -16.28 -9.02 -18.11
N VAL A 176 -15.58 -8.22 -18.90
CA VAL A 176 -16.13 -7.32 -19.92
C VAL A 176 -15.70 -7.68 -21.34
N ASN A 177 -14.61 -8.42 -21.51
CA ASN A 177 -14.09 -8.84 -22.80
C ASN A 177 -13.59 -10.32 -22.74
N PRO A 178 -14.45 -11.29 -23.02
CA PRO A 178 -14.07 -12.72 -22.97
C PRO A 178 -13.01 -13.13 -24.01
N LYS A 179 -12.71 -12.27 -24.98
CA LYS A 179 -11.71 -12.54 -26.04
C LYS A 179 -10.31 -12.08 -25.66
N VAL A 180 -10.14 -11.44 -24.51
CA VAL A 180 -8.84 -10.90 -24.13
C VAL A 180 -7.83 -12.03 -23.86
N GLU A 181 -6.65 -11.86 -24.42
CA GLU A 181 -5.48 -12.73 -24.23
C GLU A 181 -4.38 -11.97 -23.47
N PHE A 182 -3.55 -12.71 -22.77
CA PHE A 182 -2.53 -12.15 -21.90
C PHE A 182 -1.14 -12.66 -22.22
N LYS A 183 -0.15 -11.74 -22.23
CA LYS A 183 1.28 -12.05 -22.23
C LYS A 183 1.85 -11.73 -20.87
N VAL A 184 2.34 -12.71 -20.14
CA VAL A 184 2.90 -12.56 -18.80
C VAL A 184 4.40 -12.78 -18.84
N SER A 185 5.14 -11.90 -18.21
CA SER A 185 6.59 -12.01 -18.05
C SER A 185 7.03 -11.60 -16.66
N PHE A 186 8.03 -12.31 -16.12
CA PHE A 186 8.70 -11.96 -14.86
C PHE A 186 10.17 -11.69 -15.13
N ILE A 187 10.67 -10.54 -14.65
CA ILE A 187 12.04 -10.10 -14.95
C ILE A 187 13.10 -10.71 -14.02
N GLY A 188 12.68 -11.36 -12.92
CA GLY A 188 13.62 -11.94 -11.94
C GLY A 188 14.38 -10.88 -11.15
N SER A 189 13.81 -9.70 -10.95
CA SER A 189 14.35 -8.61 -10.13
C SER A 189 13.22 -7.77 -9.53
N TRP A 190 13.43 -7.24 -8.33
CA TRP A 190 12.50 -6.28 -7.74
C TRP A 190 12.71 -4.86 -8.27
N TYR A 191 13.93 -4.52 -8.72
CA TYR A 191 14.23 -3.21 -9.27
C TYR A 191 15.26 -3.30 -10.39
N ASP A 192 14.79 -3.37 -11.64
CA ASP A 192 15.60 -3.34 -12.86
C ASP A 192 14.77 -2.71 -14.00
N PRO A 193 14.62 -1.37 -14.01
CA PRO A 193 13.82 -0.67 -15.00
C PRO A 193 14.23 -0.92 -16.46
N PRO A 194 15.53 -0.99 -16.83
CA PRO A 194 15.94 -1.36 -18.18
C PRO A 194 15.43 -2.71 -18.63
N LYS A 195 15.56 -3.73 -17.78
CA LYS A 195 15.11 -5.09 -18.06
C LYS A 195 13.59 -5.17 -18.18
N ALA A 196 12.85 -4.50 -17.28
CA ALA A 196 11.39 -4.43 -17.36
C ALA A 196 10.92 -3.80 -18.67
N LYS A 197 11.62 -2.75 -19.13
CA LYS A 197 11.36 -2.08 -20.40
C LYS A 197 11.61 -3.00 -21.61
N GLU A 198 12.67 -3.80 -21.61
CA GLU A 198 12.94 -4.80 -22.65
C GLU A 198 11.82 -5.85 -22.75
N PHE A 199 11.36 -6.36 -21.61
CA PHE A 199 10.26 -7.32 -21.58
C PHE A 199 8.95 -6.70 -22.09
N ALA A 200 8.67 -5.45 -21.72
CA ALA A 200 7.51 -4.72 -22.24
C ALA A 200 7.59 -4.53 -23.76
N TYR A 201 8.75 -4.19 -24.31
CA TYR A 201 8.94 -4.09 -25.77
C TYR A 201 8.65 -5.40 -26.48
N ALA A 202 9.18 -6.52 -25.97
CA ALA A 202 8.92 -7.83 -26.57
C ALA A 202 7.41 -8.17 -26.57
N GLN A 203 6.68 -7.76 -25.54
CA GLN A 203 5.22 -7.92 -25.48
C GLN A 203 4.50 -7.05 -26.52
N VAL A 204 4.92 -5.80 -26.69
CA VAL A 204 4.35 -4.91 -27.71
C VAL A 204 4.61 -5.44 -29.13
N GLU A 205 5.80 -5.97 -29.40
CA GLU A 205 6.13 -6.63 -30.68
C GLU A 205 5.27 -7.87 -30.94
N ALA A 206 4.79 -8.54 -29.88
CA ALA A 206 3.82 -9.65 -29.99
C ALA A 206 2.37 -9.17 -30.20
N GLY A 207 2.13 -7.85 -30.34
CA GLY A 207 0.84 -7.25 -30.65
C GLY A 207 0.04 -6.77 -29.43
N VAL A 208 0.67 -6.66 -28.26
CA VAL A 208 0.06 -6.06 -27.05
C VAL A 208 -0.15 -4.57 -27.28
N ASP A 209 -1.33 -4.03 -26.90
CA ASP A 209 -1.68 -2.61 -26.96
C ASP A 209 -2.05 -2.01 -25.60
N VAL A 210 -2.03 -2.80 -24.54
CA VAL A 210 -2.25 -2.41 -23.16
C VAL A 210 -1.23 -3.10 -22.27
N LEU A 211 -0.55 -2.37 -21.39
CA LEU A 211 0.42 -2.93 -20.44
C LEU A 211 -0.05 -2.78 -18.98
N TYR A 212 0.15 -3.81 -18.17
CA TYR A 212 0.11 -3.69 -16.71
C TYR A 212 1.55 -3.55 -16.19
N ALA A 213 1.85 -2.37 -15.66
CA ALA A 213 3.18 -1.97 -15.20
C ALA A 213 3.37 -2.30 -13.70
N GLU A 214 3.55 -3.57 -13.38
CA GLU A 214 3.88 -3.96 -12.00
C GLU A 214 5.30 -3.50 -11.64
N ARG A 215 6.21 -3.40 -12.62
CA ARG A 215 7.61 -2.93 -12.44
C ARG A 215 7.86 -1.57 -13.09
N ALA A 216 8.79 -0.81 -12.47
CA ALA A 216 9.33 0.43 -13.05
C ALA A 216 10.00 0.15 -14.42
N GLY A 217 9.89 1.10 -15.36
CA GLY A 217 10.39 0.98 -16.74
C GLY A 217 9.34 0.54 -17.76
N VAL A 218 8.25 -0.12 -17.34
CA VAL A 218 7.15 -0.53 -18.24
C VAL A 218 6.38 0.69 -18.77
N VAL A 219 6.20 1.73 -17.94
CA VAL A 219 5.55 2.99 -18.35
C VAL A 219 6.36 3.68 -19.43
N ASP A 220 7.69 3.66 -19.36
CA ASP A 220 8.56 4.22 -20.39
C ASP A 220 8.41 3.49 -21.72
N ALA A 221 8.33 2.15 -21.68
CA ALA A 221 8.06 1.34 -22.88
C ALA A 221 6.69 1.69 -23.50
N ALA A 222 5.65 1.82 -22.68
CA ALA A 222 4.31 2.18 -23.14
C ALA A 222 4.33 3.56 -23.84
N ARG A 223 5.01 4.54 -23.27
CA ARG A 223 5.15 5.87 -23.84
C ARG A 223 5.88 5.85 -25.19
N GLU A 224 7.03 5.19 -25.25
CA GLU A 224 7.82 5.12 -26.48
C GLU A 224 7.12 4.35 -27.61
N LYS A 225 6.23 3.43 -27.28
CA LYS A 225 5.44 2.66 -28.25
C LYS A 225 4.06 3.28 -28.53
N GLY A 226 3.67 4.35 -27.82
CA GLY A 226 2.40 5.03 -28.02
C GLY A 226 1.18 4.19 -27.63
N ILE A 227 1.30 3.33 -26.63
CA ILE A 227 0.22 2.49 -26.08
C ILE A 227 -0.10 2.87 -24.64
N ILE A 228 -1.22 2.38 -24.10
CA ILE A 228 -1.63 2.69 -22.74
C ILE A 228 -1.07 1.69 -21.72
N ALA A 229 -0.93 2.17 -20.49
CA ALA A 229 -0.51 1.36 -19.33
C ALA A 229 -1.42 1.57 -18.13
N PHE A 230 -1.37 0.60 -17.21
CA PHE A 230 -1.98 0.64 -15.89
C PHE A 230 -0.88 0.49 -14.85
N GLY A 231 -0.90 1.35 -13.81
CA GLY A 231 0.14 1.41 -12.80
C GLY A 231 -0.12 0.52 -11.58
N ASN A 232 0.89 0.39 -10.73
CA ASN A 232 0.87 -0.49 -9.55
C ASN A 232 1.51 0.19 -8.34
N VAL A 233 0.93 0.01 -7.16
CA VAL A 233 1.36 0.46 -5.84
C VAL A 233 1.24 1.97 -5.63
N ASN A 234 1.79 2.78 -6.51
CA ASN A 234 1.78 4.25 -6.47
C ASN A 234 1.09 4.87 -7.69
N ASP A 235 0.85 6.17 -7.65
CA ASP A 235 0.28 6.91 -8.78
C ASP A 235 1.31 7.13 -9.88
N MET A 236 1.46 6.14 -10.77
CA MET A 236 2.45 6.17 -11.85
C MET A 236 2.15 7.22 -12.93
N ASN A 237 0.92 7.77 -12.97
CA ASN A 237 0.63 8.91 -13.82
C ASN A 237 1.44 10.15 -13.37
N LYS A 238 1.53 10.39 -12.07
CA LYS A 238 2.22 11.55 -11.50
C LYS A 238 3.67 11.25 -11.11
N GLU A 239 3.94 10.10 -10.50
CA GLU A 239 5.25 9.78 -9.94
C GLU A 239 6.24 9.24 -10.97
N GLU A 240 5.78 8.69 -12.10
CA GLU A 240 6.63 8.14 -13.17
C GLU A 240 6.43 8.84 -14.52
N ASN A 241 5.99 10.10 -14.52
CA ASN A 241 5.70 10.87 -15.72
C ASN A 241 4.75 10.16 -16.70
N GLY A 242 3.80 9.39 -16.14
CA GLY A 242 2.86 8.59 -16.92
C GLY A 242 1.65 9.33 -17.48
N THR A 243 1.64 10.67 -17.45
CA THR A 243 0.49 11.53 -17.76
C THR A 243 -0.18 11.26 -19.11
N ASP A 244 0.60 10.83 -20.10
CA ASP A 244 0.16 10.58 -21.46
C ASP A 244 -0.22 9.13 -21.76
N VAL A 245 0.17 8.18 -20.90
CA VAL A 245 0.00 6.75 -21.15
C VAL A 245 -0.63 5.98 -19.98
N VAL A 246 -0.47 6.41 -18.72
CA VAL A 246 -1.03 5.71 -17.57
C VAL A 246 -2.48 6.11 -17.35
N VAL A 247 -3.39 5.17 -17.58
CA VAL A 247 -4.84 5.37 -17.45
C VAL A 247 -5.25 5.58 -16.00
N THR A 248 -4.78 4.73 -15.12
CA THR A 248 -4.90 4.78 -13.65
C THR A 248 -3.92 3.80 -13.03
N SER A 249 -3.83 3.81 -11.71
CA SER A 249 -2.98 2.89 -10.94
C SER A 249 -3.75 2.27 -9.78
N ALA A 250 -3.44 1.03 -9.43
CA ALA A 250 -3.84 0.45 -8.16
C ALA A 250 -2.93 1.02 -7.07
N LEU A 251 -3.50 1.77 -6.12
CA LEU A 251 -2.77 2.41 -5.03
C LEU A 251 -2.78 1.54 -3.79
N TRP A 252 -1.64 1.48 -3.12
CA TRP A 252 -1.48 0.83 -1.83
C TRP A 252 -1.25 1.87 -0.73
N HIS A 253 -2.11 1.85 0.28
CA HIS A 253 -2.10 2.80 1.39
C HIS A 253 -1.78 2.07 2.69
N MET A 254 -0.62 2.33 3.26
CA MET A 254 -0.19 1.70 4.52
C MET A 254 -0.51 2.53 5.76
N GLU A 255 -0.98 3.75 5.60
CA GLU A 255 -1.31 4.66 6.71
C GLU A 255 -2.33 4.05 7.65
N SER A 256 -3.37 3.40 7.14
CA SER A 256 -4.43 2.78 7.95
C SER A 256 -3.89 1.64 8.82
N ALA A 257 -3.11 0.72 8.22
CA ALA A 257 -2.50 -0.40 8.90
C ALA A 257 -1.47 0.04 9.95
N ILE A 258 -0.60 0.97 9.56
CA ILE A 258 0.47 1.48 10.44
C ILE A 258 -0.11 2.28 11.60
N ASN A 259 -1.09 3.16 11.37
CA ASN A 259 -1.73 3.93 12.43
C ASN A 259 -2.49 3.03 13.40
N HIS A 260 -3.12 1.96 12.90
CA HIS A 260 -3.74 0.94 13.76
C HIS A 260 -2.69 0.28 14.65
N ALA A 261 -1.57 -0.19 14.10
CA ALA A 261 -0.48 -0.79 14.88
C ALA A 261 0.08 0.19 15.93
N ILE A 262 0.35 1.44 15.55
CA ILE A 262 0.82 2.49 16.47
C ILE A 262 -0.17 2.68 17.63
N SER A 263 -1.47 2.75 17.33
CA SER A 263 -2.50 2.94 18.37
C SER A 263 -2.54 1.78 19.36
N LEU A 264 -2.41 0.54 18.89
CA LEU A 264 -2.37 -0.65 19.73
C LEU A 264 -1.09 -0.70 20.61
N VAL A 265 0.05 -0.31 20.06
CA VAL A 265 1.31 -0.23 20.82
C VAL A 265 1.21 0.82 21.92
N LYS A 266 0.73 2.03 21.61
CA LYS A 266 0.52 3.10 22.60
C LYS A 266 -0.44 2.70 23.71
N ALA A 267 -1.46 1.91 23.38
CA ALA A 267 -2.43 1.40 24.36
C ALA A 267 -1.93 0.17 25.13
N GLY A 268 -0.76 -0.38 24.84
CA GLY A 268 -0.28 -1.64 25.42
C GLY A 268 -1.13 -2.86 25.03
N GLN A 269 -1.81 -2.79 23.89
CA GLN A 269 -2.76 -3.80 23.40
C GLN A 269 -2.29 -4.50 22.11
N PHE A 270 -1.08 -4.25 21.66
CA PHE A 270 -0.54 -4.90 20.48
C PHE A 270 -0.45 -6.41 20.69
N LYS A 271 -0.91 -7.16 19.73
CA LYS A 271 -0.85 -8.63 19.68
C LYS A 271 -0.56 -9.07 18.25
N ALA A 272 -0.06 -10.29 18.11
CA ALA A 272 0.17 -10.88 16.81
C ALA A 272 -1.16 -11.13 16.08
N GLU A 273 -1.35 -10.45 14.94
CA GLU A 273 -2.53 -10.60 14.10
C GLU A 273 -2.20 -10.36 12.63
N GLU A 274 -3.09 -10.79 11.75
CA GLU A 274 -2.95 -10.65 10.31
C GLU A 274 -3.60 -9.34 9.85
N TYR A 275 -2.80 -8.51 9.15
CA TYR A 275 -3.19 -7.17 8.71
C TYR A 275 -3.65 -7.11 7.26
N HIS A 276 -3.86 -8.25 6.57
CA HIS A 276 -4.24 -8.23 5.16
C HIS A 276 -5.50 -7.38 4.89
N ASN A 277 -6.51 -7.47 5.74
CA ASN A 277 -7.72 -6.67 5.60
C ASN A 277 -7.48 -5.15 5.65
N TRP A 278 -6.41 -4.71 6.34
CA TRP A 278 -6.03 -3.31 6.43
C TRP A 278 -5.39 -2.77 5.14
N THR A 279 -5.00 -3.66 4.23
CA THR A 279 -4.41 -3.32 2.93
C THR A 279 -5.42 -3.42 1.79
N MET A 280 -6.72 -3.69 2.09
CA MET A 280 -7.83 -3.79 1.14
C MET A 280 -8.66 -2.49 1.09
N MET A 281 -9.50 -2.35 0.06
CA MET A 281 -10.31 -1.13 -0.18
C MET A 281 -11.24 -0.79 0.98
N ALA A 282 -11.91 -1.76 1.57
CA ALA A 282 -12.90 -1.54 2.63
C ALA A 282 -12.30 -0.91 3.92
N LYS A 283 -11.00 -1.02 4.12
CA LYS A 283 -10.25 -0.40 5.22
C LYS A 283 -9.43 0.82 4.79
N GLY A 284 -9.59 1.26 3.55
CA GLY A 284 -8.81 2.38 3.00
C GLY A 284 -7.36 2.01 2.67
N GLY A 285 -7.01 0.71 2.67
CA GLY A 285 -5.67 0.22 2.35
C GLY A 285 -5.38 0.12 0.85
N ALA A 286 -6.42 0.23 0.01
CA ALA A 286 -6.28 0.23 -1.44
C ALA A 286 -7.29 1.15 -2.11
N SER A 287 -6.95 1.68 -3.27
CA SER A 287 -7.85 2.48 -4.12
C SER A 287 -7.35 2.54 -5.57
N LEU A 288 -8.17 3.09 -6.47
CA LEU A 288 -7.70 3.53 -7.78
C LEU A 288 -7.18 4.97 -7.70
N ALA A 289 -6.12 5.26 -8.46
CA ALA A 289 -5.71 6.63 -8.75
C ALA A 289 -6.76 7.35 -9.62
N PRO A 290 -6.82 8.68 -9.60
CA PRO A 290 -7.65 9.44 -10.55
C PRO A 290 -7.30 9.14 -12.01
N TYR A 291 -8.24 9.33 -12.91
CA TYR A 291 -8.05 9.06 -14.33
C TYR A 291 -7.36 10.18 -15.11
N TYR A 292 -7.23 11.36 -14.52
CA TYR A 292 -6.54 12.54 -15.08
C TYR A 292 -6.91 12.79 -16.57
N GLU A 293 -5.91 12.78 -17.45
CA GLU A 293 -6.06 13.01 -18.90
C GLU A 293 -6.87 11.91 -19.61
N PHE A 294 -7.12 10.80 -18.93
CA PHE A 294 -7.94 9.68 -19.42
C PHE A 294 -9.40 9.77 -19.00
N GLU A 295 -9.79 10.73 -18.13
CA GLU A 295 -11.16 10.86 -17.64
C GLU A 295 -12.22 10.83 -18.74
N ASN A 296 -11.95 11.52 -19.85
CA ASN A 296 -12.84 11.58 -21.01
C ASN A 296 -12.51 10.56 -22.11
N LYS A 297 -11.43 9.78 -21.97
CA LYS A 297 -11.02 8.75 -22.94
C LYS A 297 -11.53 7.37 -22.55
N ILE A 298 -11.81 7.12 -21.26
CA ILE A 298 -12.41 5.88 -20.78
C ILE A 298 -13.88 5.87 -21.16
N PRO A 299 -14.39 4.79 -21.82
CA PRO A 299 -15.80 4.67 -22.13
C PRO A 299 -16.69 4.80 -20.88
N ALA A 300 -17.79 5.55 -21.00
CA ALA A 300 -18.71 5.78 -19.87
C ALA A 300 -19.25 4.47 -19.27
N SER A 301 -19.48 3.44 -20.11
CA SER A 301 -19.89 2.11 -19.65
C SER A 301 -18.83 1.42 -18.78
N ALA A 302 -17.54 1.59 -19.08
CA ALA A 302 -16.46 1.03 -18.27
C ALA A 302 -16.40 1.75 -16.91
N LYS A 303 -16.50 3.07 -16.87
CA LYS A 303 -16.52 3.84 -15.62
C LYS A 303 -17.72 3.45 -14.75
N ALA A 304 -18.91 3.34 -15.34
CA ALA A 304 -20.12 2.91 -14.62
C ALA A 304 -19.95 1.49 -14.03
N LYS A 305 -19.35 0.56 -14.79
CA LYS A 305 -19.08 -0.80 -14.31
C LYS A 305 -18.06 -0.83 -13.18
N VAL A 306 -16.99 -0.06 -13.28
CA VAL A 306 -16.00 0.10 -12.21
C VAL A 306 -16.64 0.65 -10.94
N GLU A 307 -17.48 1.68 -11.05
CA GLU A 307 -18.17 2.27 -9.90
C GLU A 307 -19.15 1.27 -9.24
N GLU A 308 -19.93 0.53 -10.04
CA GLU A 308 -20.83 -0.52 -9.55
C GLU A 308 -20.06 -1.59 -8.75
N VAL A 309 -18.96 -2.13 -9.36
CA VAL A 309 -18.17 -3.18 -8.73
C VAL A 309 -17.44 -2.67 -7.50
N ALA A 310 -16.85 -1.47 -7.55
CA ALA A 310 -16.19 -0.86 -6.41
C ALA A 310 -17.14 -0.69 -5.22
N LYS A 311 -18.38 -0.22 -5.46
CA LYS A 311 -19.43 -0.15 -4.42
C LYS A 311 -19.74 -1.51 -3.83
N SER A 312 -19.81 -2.54 -4.67
CA SER A 312 -20.10 -3.91 -4.23
C SER A 312 -18.95 -4.51 -3.41
N ILE A 313 -17.69 -4.22 -3.75
CA ILE A 313 -16.49 -4.57 -2.97
C ILE A 313 -16.56 -3.89 -1.60
N MET A 314 -16.78 -2.57 -1.58
CA MET A 314 -16.85 -1.79 -0.33
C MET A 314 -18.01 -2.24 0.59
N ALA A 315 -19.10 -2.73 0.02
CA ALA A 315 -20.23 -3.28 0.76
C ALA A 315 -20.04 -4.75 1.16
N GLY A 316 -18.98 -5.42 0.71
CA GLY A 316 -18.75 -6.84 0.94
C GLY A 316 -19.68 -7.78 0.18
N SER A 317 -20.45 -7.27 -0.79
CA SER A 317 -21.36 -8.08 -1.64
C SER A 317 -20.68 -8.67 -2.88
N PHE A 318 -19.48 -8.22 -3.21
CA PHE A 318 -18.63 -8.79 -4.24
C PHE A 318 -17.22 -8.97 -3.68
N THR A 319 -16.66 -10.15 -3.86
CA THR A 319 -15.28 -10.48 -3.45
C THR A 319 -14.46 -10.79 -4.68
N VAL A 320 -13.36 -10.08 -4.88
CA VAL A 320 -12.37 -10.39 -5.91
C VAL A 320 -11.63 -11.67 -5.49
N ASN A 321 -11.53 -12.62 -6.38
CA ASN A 321 -10.84 -13.89 -6.11
C ASN A 321 -9.35 -13.64 -5.87
N ILE A 322 -8.80 -14.28 -4.84
CA ILE A 322 -7.37 -14.31 -4.54
C ILE A 322 -6.82 -15.62 -5.13
N ASN A 323 -5.92 -15.50 -6.10
CA ASN A 323 -5.23 -16.62 -6.71
C ASN A 323 -3.72 -16.34 -6.71
N ASP A 324 -3.00 -17.08 -5.87
CA ASP A 324 -1.56 -16.95 -5.68
C ASP A 324 -0.73 -17.84 -6.62
N ASP A 325 -1.37 -18.64 -7.47
CA ASP A 325 -0.69 -19.47 -8.47
C ASP A 325 -0.03 -18.61 -9.55
N GLN A 326 1.09 -19.07 -10.08
CA GLN A 326 1.78 -18.36 -11.15
C GLN A 326 0.90 -18.24 -12.41
N PRO A 327 0.54 -17.01 -12.84
CA PRO A 327 -0.24 -16.79 -14.04
C PRO A 327 0.55 -17.16 -15.30
N LYS A 328 -0.17 -17.66 -16.30
CA LYS A 328 0.41 -18.09 -17.58
C LYS A 328 -0.05 -17.18 -18.71
N SER A 329 0.83 -17.00 -19.70
CA SER A 329 0.44 -16.40 -20.97
C SER A 329 -0.62 -17.27 -21.66
N THR A 330 -1.53 -16.64 -22.41
CA THR A 330 -2.60 -17.32 -23.16
C THR A 330 -2.34 -17.30 -24.67
N PHE A 331 -1.29 -16.59 -25.10
CA PHE A 331 -0.80 -16.58 -26.49
C PHE A 331 0.72 -16.48 -26.55
#